data_bb0537bcd16c4f391437af812ae447c7
#
_entry.id   bb0537bcd16c4f391437af812ae447c7
#
_cell.length_a   1.000
_cell.length_b   1.000
_cell.length_c   1.000
_cell.angle_alpha   90.00
_cell.angle_beta   90.00
_cell.angle_gamma   90.00
#
_symmetry.space_group_name_H-M   'P 1'
#
loop_
_entity.id
_entity.type
_entity.pdbx_description
1 polymer ?
#
loop_
_entity_poly.entity_id
_entity_poly.type
_entity_poly.pdbx_seq_one_letter_code
_entity_poly.pdbx_strand_id
1 'polypeptide(L)'
;MKYKLAAALMTMTFATPAFAEDAVCYNCPPQWADWASMLEAIDKEIDIQMPHDNKNSGQTLSQLLAEKNNPIADVAYYGVTTGIKSGNKGVATAYKPAKFDEIPDGLKDPDGKWFAIHYGSLGFFVNVDALGGAEVPQCFADLKKPEYRGMVGYLDPSSAFVGYAGAVAVNMAFGGDLDNFDPAIKYFNELAENSPIVPKQTSYARVVSGEIPILFDYDFNAYRGKYEEDGNFEFVLPCEGSVRVPYVMSLVNNGPNPELGKRVLDFILSDKGQAIWTNAYLQPARPVELPADVAAKFLPASDYERAVAVDYAKMEKAQAGFGERYLSEVK
;
A
#
# COMPACT_ATOMS: atom_id res chain seq x y z
N MET A 1 -67.25 -33.65 -41.92
CA MET A 1 -66.70 -32.86 -40.78
C MET A 1 -65.21 -33.04 -40.78
N LYS A 2 -64.44 -32.00 -41.15
CA LYS A 2 -62.94 -32.07 -41.18
C LYS A 2 -62.45 -31.32 -39.94
N TYR A 3 -61.83 -32.02 -38.99
CA TYR A 3 -61.17 -31.43 -37.80
C TYR A 3 -59.79 -30.96 -38.21
N LYS A 4 -59.49 -29.66 -38.08
CA LYS A 4 -58.14 -29.09 -38.16
C LYS A 4 -57.52 -29.12 -36.79
N LEU A 5 -56.46 -29.94 -36.58
CA LEU A 5 -55.61 -29.87 -35.43
C LEU A 5 -54.64 -28.67 -35.60
N ALA A 6 -54.74 -27.67 -34.72
CA ALA A 6 -53.73 -26.63 -34.61
C ALA A 6 -52.66 -27.04 -33.61
N ALA A 7 -51.45 -27.28 -34.11
CA ALA A 7 -50.29 -27.52 -33.24
C ALA A 7 -49.73 -26.19 -32.76
N ALA A 8 -49.84 -25.94 -31.45
CA ALA A 8 -49.17 -24.80 -30.79
C ALA A 8 -47.71 -25.16 -30.56
N LEU A 9 -46.79 -24.51 -31.25
CA LEU A 9 -45.36 -24.54 -30.95
C LEU A 9 -45.08 -23.71 -29.71
N MET A 10 -44.76 -24.37 -28.59
CA MET A 10 -44.32 -23.72 -27.37
C MET A 10 -42.81 -23.53 -27.47
N THR A 11 -42.36 -22.31 -27.77
CA THR A 11 -40.93 -21.94 -27.75
C THR A 11 -40.49 -21.83 -26.28
N MET A 12 -39.77 -22.85 -25.80
CA MET A 12 -39.04 -22.78 -24.54
C MET A 12 -37.79 -21.90 -24.76
N THR A 13 -37.82 -20.68 -24.24
CA THR A 13 -36.63 -19.86 -24.05
C THR A 13 -35.83 -20.44 -22.88
N PHE A 14 -34.75 -21.14 -23.18
CA PHE A 14 -33.77 -21.49 -22.18
C PHE A 14 -33.04 -20.19 -21.78
N ALA A 15 -33.32 -19.67 -20.59
CA ALA A 15 -32.44 -18.70 -19.97
C ALA A 15 -31.13 -19.44 -19.64
N THR A 16 -30.07 -19.13 -20.36
CA THR A 16 -28.71 -19.53 -19.97
C THR A 16 -28.43 -18.87 -18.62
N PRO A 17 -27.97 -19.61 -17.59
CA PRO A 17 -27.50 -18.98 -16.37
C PRO A 17 -26.37 -18.04 -16.80
N ALA A 18 -26.50 -16.75 -16.47
CA ALA A 18 -25.38 -15.84 -16.55
C ALA A 18 -24.38 -16.34 -15.48
N PHE A 19 -23.28 -16.94 -15.91
CA PHE A 19 -22.14 -17.14 -15.02
C PHE A 19 -21.58 -15.75 -14.75
N ALA A 20 -21.29 -15.44 -13.46
CA ALA A 20 -20.52 -14.26 -13.12
C ALA A 20 -19.22 -14.27 -13.95
N GLU A 21 -18.88 -13.10 -14.50
CA GLU A 21 -17.65 -12.97 -15.30
C GLU A 21 -16.46 -12.84 -14.34
N ASP A 22 -15.37 -13.54 -14.63
CA ASP A 22 -14.20 -13.59 -13.76
C ASP A 22 -13.09 -12.64 -14.24
N ALA A 23 -12.56 -11.82 -13.33
CA ALA A 23 -11.32 -11.05 -13.54
C ALA A 23 -10.26 -11.48 -12.52
N VAL A 24 -9.22 -12.14 -12.96
CA VAL A 24 -8.18 -12.70 -12.08
C VAL A 24 -7.28 -11.57 -11.55
N CYS A 25 -7.16 -11.48 -10.21
CA CYS A 25 -6.25 -10.56 -9.54
C CYS A 25 -5.04 -11.28 -8.93
N TYR A 26 -3.83 -10.86 -9.27
CA TYR A 26 -2.65 -11.29 -8.56
C TYR A 26 -2.35 -10.39 -7.37
N ASN A 27 -2.19 -11.03 -6.20
CA ASN A 27 -1.89 -10.39 -4.92
C ASN A 27 -3.00 -9.47 -4.40
N CYS A 28 -4.25 -9.93 -4.42
CA CYS A 28 -5.38 -9.24 -3.79
C CYS A 28 -5.86 -10.01 -2.53
N PRO A 29 -5.02 -10.10 -1.47
CA PRO A 29 -5.26 -10.97 -0.32
C PRO A 29 -6.35 -10.39 0.59
N PRO A 30 -7.43 -11.13 0.89
CA PRO A 30 -8.53 -10.65 1.73
C PRO A 30 -8.12 -10.12 3.12
N GLN A 31 -7.00 -10.65 3.65
CA GLN A 31 -6.51 -10.32 5.00
C GLN A 31 -5.67 -9.02 5.05
N TRP A 32 -5.41 -8.38 3.91
CA TRP A 32 -4.61 -7.18 3.82
C TRP A 32 -5.42 -6.05 3.19
N ALA A 33 -5.31 -4.84 3.73
CA ALA A 33 -5.90 -3.62 3.17
C ALA A 33 -7.43 -3.68 2.99
N ASP A 34 -8.11 -4.55 3.72
CA ASP A 34 -9.55 -4.86 3.56
C ASP A 34 -9.95 -5.26 2.12
N TRP A 35 -9.08 -6.01 1.44
CA TRP A 35 -9.45 -6.60 0.16
C TRP A 35 -10.70 -7.48 0.25
N ALA A 36 -11.02 -8.04 1.43
CA ALA A 36 -12.25 -8.81 1.61
C ALA A 36 -13.50 -7.97 1.26
N SER A 37 -13.62 -6.77 1.84
CA SER A 37 -14.74 -5.86 1.54
C SER A 37 -14.69 -5.33 0.10
N MET A 38 -13.49 -5.14 -0.46
CA MET A 38 -13.34 -4.71 -1.86
C MET A 38 -13.82 -5.78 -2.84
N LEU A 39 -13.45 -7.04 -2.64
CA LEU A 39 -13.88 -8.17 -3.47
C LEU A 39 -15.39 -8.35 -3.40
N GLU A 40 -15.98 -8.29 -2.19
CA GLU A 40 -17.43 -8.35 -2.00
C GLU A 40 -18.16 -7.18 -2.72
N ALA A 41 -17.60 -5.97 -2.63
CA ALA A 41 -18.20 -4.81 -3.28
C ALA A 41 -18.13 -4.90 -4.82
N ILE A 42 -17.03 -5.40 -5.38
CA ILE A 42 -16.89 -5.63 -6.82
C ILE A 42 -17.93 -6.64 -7.31
N ASP A 43 -18.07 -7.77 -6.61
CA ASP A 43 -19.09 -8.77 -6.93
C ASP A 43 -20.51 -8.17 -6.93
N LYS A 44 -20.88 -7.48 -5.83
CA LYS A 44 -22.23 -6.92 -5.67
C LYS A 44 -22.57 -5.77 -6.64
N GLU A 45 -21.60 -4.89 -6.91
CA GLU A 45 -21.88 -3.63 -7.61
C GLU A 45 -21.68 -3.72 -9.11
N ILE A 46 -20.79 -4.58 -9.56
CA ILE A 46 -20.46 -4.70 -10.99
C ILE A 46 -20.55 -6.12 -11.53
N ASP A 47 -20.98 -7.11 -10.71
CA ASP A 47 -21.21 -8.51 -11.09
C ASP A 47 -19.95 -9.15 -11.69
N ILE A 48 -18.80 -8.97 -11.01
CA ILE A 48 -17.52 -9.56 -11.40
C ILE A 48 -16.97 -10.35 -10.21
N GLN A 49 -16.70 -11.64 -10.42
CA GLN A 49 -15.94 -12.44 -9.48
C GLN A 49 -14.45 -12.17 -9.67
N MET A 50 -13.70 -12.08 -8.58
CA MET A 50 -12.26 -11.88 -8.63
C MET A 50 -11.50 -13.07 -8.02
N PRO A 51 -11.23 -14.14 -8.76
CA PRO A 51 -10.25 -15.13 -8.34
C PRO A 51 -8.91 -14.44 -8.03
N HIS A 52 -8.34 -14.75 -6.86
CA HIS A 52 -7.17 -14.04 -6.36
C HIS A 52 -6.23 -14.98 -5.62
N ASP A 53 -5.03 -14.48 -5.34
CA ASP A 53 -4.02 -15.20 -4.56
C ASP A 53 -3.34 -14.30 -3.52
N ASN A 54 -2.57 -14.95 -2.65
CA ASN A 54 -1.75 -14.31 -1.62
C ASN A 54 -0.28 -14.40 -2.02
N LYS A 55 0.26 -13.31 -2.55
CA LYS A 55 1.68 -13.17 -2.91
C LYS A 55 2.25 -11.90 -2.27
N ASN A 56 3.55 -11.77 -2.28
CA ASN A 56 4.18 -10.46 -2.13
C ASN A 56 4.44 -9.84 -3.51
N SER A 57 4.78 -8.55 -3.52
CA SER A 57 5.01 -7.80 -4.76
C SER A 57 6.07 -8.42 -5.66
N GLY A 58 7.16 -8.96 -5.10
CA GLY A 58 8.23 -9.60 -5.86
C GLY A 58 7.78 -10.91 -6.53
N GLN A 59 7.02 -11.74 -5.81
CA GLN A 59 6.43 -12.98 -6.34
C GLN A 59 5.43 -12.67 -7.46
N THR A 60 4.60 -11.63 -7.28
CA THR A 60 3.67 -11.16 -8.31
C THR A 60 4.41 -10.79 -9.60
N LEU A 61 5.45 -9.96 -9.51
CA LEU A 61 6.25 -9.59 -10.67
C LEU A 61 6.90 -10.80 -11.34
N SER A 62 7.48 -11.71 -10.55
CA SER A 62 8.14 -12.92 -11.07
C SER A 62 7.16 -13.79 -11.83
N GLN A 63 5.95 -13.95 -11.34
CA GLN A 63 4.91 -14.74 -12.02
C GLN A 63 4.41 -14.06 -13.30
N LEU A 64 4.12 -12.73 -13.26
CA LEU A 64 3.75 -11.98 -14.46
C LEU A 64 4.81 -12.09 -15.57
N LEU A 65 6.10 -12.09 -15.19
CA LEU A 65 7.20 -12.28 -16.15
C LEU A 65 7.24 -13.68 -16.72
N ALA A 66 7.02 -14.70 -15.91
CA ALA A 66 6.98 -16.10 -16.36
C ALA A 66 5.79 -16.35 -17.31
N GLU A 67 4.67 -15.69 -17.10
CA GLU A 67 3.44 -15.83 -17.87
C GLU A 67 3.30 -14.80 -19.00
N LYS A 68 4.32 -13.98 -19.26
CA LYS A 68 4.24 -12.83 -20.18
C LYS A 68 3.66 -13.16 -21.56
N ASN A 69 3.92 -14.37 -22.08
CA ASN A 69 3.44 -14.81 -23.38
C ASN A 69 2.05 -15.49 -23.35
N ASN A 70 1.57 -15.83 -22.17
CA ASN A 70 0.24 -16.40 -21.94
C ASN A 70 -0.26 -16.01 -20.56
N PRO A 71 -0.64 -14.73 -20.34
CA PRO A 71 -1.06 -14.24 -19.04
C PRO A 71 -2.31 -14.93 -18.52
N ILE A 72 -2.39 -15.09 -17.20
CA ILE A 72 -3.55 -15.64 -16.49
C ILE A 72 -4.29 -14.52 -15.76
N ALA A 73 -3.56 -13.57 -15.21
CA ALA A 73 -4.16 -12.45 -14.48
C ALA A 73 -4.65 -11.34 -15.43
N ASP A 74 -5.69 -10.63 -15.03
CA ASP A 74 -6.23 -9.44 -15.68
C ASP A 74 -5.74 -8.16 -15.01
N VAL A 75 -5.61 -8.18 -13.68
CA VAL A 75 -5.10 -7.07 -12.88
C VAL A 75 -4.08 -7.57 -11.86
N ALA A 76 -3.20 -6.69 -11.40
CA ALA A 76 -2.21 -7.02 -10.39
C ALA A 76 -2.02 -5.86 -9.40
N TYR A 77 -1.84 -6.21 -8.12
CA TYR A 77 -1.64 -5.30 -7.00
C TYR A 77 -0.26 -5.48 -6.38
N TYR A 78 0.42 -4.37 -6.05
CA TYR A 78 1.77 -4.38 -5.48
C TYR A 78 2.19 -3.02 -4.94
N GLY A 79 3.30 -2.97 -4.21
CA GLY A 79 3.95 -1.71 -3.84
C GLY A 79 4.49 -0.99 -5.08
N VAL A 80 4.59 0.33 -5.02
CA VAL A 80 4.88 1.24 -6.14
C VAL A 80 6.14 0.88 -6.93
N THR A 81 7.23 0.51 -6.25
CA THR A 81 8.50 0.15 -6.94
C THR A 81 8.33 -1.07 -7.85
N THR A 82 7.48 -2.01 -7.46
CA THR A 82 7.15 -3.18 -8.28
C THR A 82 6.22 -2.81 -9.45
N GLY A 83 5.26 -1.90 -9.23
CA GLY A 83 4.42 -1.36 -10.30
C GLY A 83 5.25 -0.69 -11.40
N ILE A 84 6.24 0.11 -11.02
CA ILE A 84 7.20 0.72 -11.94
C ILE A 84 7.96 -0.35 -12.73
N LYS A 85 8.48 -1.38 -12.05
CA LYS A 85 9.16 -2.52 -12.71
C LYS A 85 8.24 -3.25 -13.66
N SER A 86 6.97 -3.48 -13.30
CA SER A 86 5.97 -4.16 -14.15
C SER A 86 5.72 -3.39 -15.44
N GLY A 87 5.57 -2.06 -15.37
CA GLY A 87 5.47 -1.19 -16.53
C GLY A 87 6.71 -1.24 -17.41
N ASN A 88 7.91 -1.10 -16.83
CA ASN A 88 9.19 -1.13 -17.55
C ASN A 88 9.49 -2.49 -18.21
N LYS A 89 9.05 -3.59 -17.61
CA LYS A 89 9.21 -4.96 -18.15
C LYS A 89 8.14 -5.34 -19.17
N GLY A 90 7.12 -4.49 -19.38
CA GLY A 90 6.05 -4.70 -20.34
C GLY A 90 5.11 -5.85 -19.97
N VAL A 91 4.90 -6.10 -18.68
CA VAL A 91 3.87 -7.01 -18.16
C VAL A 91 2.63 -6.25 -17.70
N ALA A 92 2.70 -4.93 -17.58
CA ALA A 92 1.59 -4.02 -17.39
C ALA A 92 1.35 -3.20 -18.66
N THR A 93 0.08 -2.98 -19.01
CA THR A 93 -0.33 -2.15 -20.16
C THR A 93 -0.95 -0.85 -19.69
N ALA A 94 -0.93 0.14 -20.57
CA ALA A 94 -1.50 1.46 -20.28
C ALA A 94 -3.03 1.39 -20.19
N TYR A 95 -3.57 1.88 -19.09
CA TYR A 95 -4.99 2.12 -18.90
C TYR A 95 -5.20 3.29 -17.94
N LYS A 96 -6.07 4.20 -18.31
CA LYS A 96 -6.46 5.35 -17.46
C LYS A 96 -7.92 5.19 -17.08
N PRO A 97 -8.22 4.73 -15.85
CA PRO A 97 -9.59 4.67 -15.34
C PRO A 97 -10.28 6.03 -15.35
N ALA A 98 -11.62 6.07 -15.28
CA ALA A 98 -12.42 7.29 -15.37
C ALA A 98 -11.98 8.40 -14.38
N LYS A 99 -11.46 8.03 -13.21
CA LYS A 99 -10.99 8.95 -12.15
C LYS A 99 -9.45 9.09 -12.09
N PHE A 100 -8.74 8.63 -13.12
CA PHE A 100 -7.29 8.62 -13.15
C PHE A 100 -6.66 10.02 -12.95
N ASP A 101 -7.25 11.04 -13.55
CA ASP A 101 -6.72 12.41 -13.49
C ASP A 101 -6.85 13.04 -12.08
N GLU A 102 -7.76 12.53 -11.24
CA GLU A 102 -7.92 12.96 -9.85
C GLU A 102 -6.82 12.43 -8.92
N ILE A 103 -6.03 11.41 -9.35
CA ILE A 103 -4.87 10.93 -8.59
C ILE A 103 -3.76 11.99 -8.69
N PRO A 104 -3.16 12.43 -7.57
CA PRO A 104 -2.06 13.39 -7.61
C PRO A 104 -0.88 12.92 -8.47
N ASP A 105 -0.20 13.87 -9.11
CA ASP A 105 1.04 13.59 -9.81
C ASP A 105 2.07 12.97 -8.86
N GLY A 106 2.88 12.05 -9.40
CA GLY A 106 3.82 11.25 -8.59
C GLY A 106 3.21 9.97 -7.98
N LEU A 107 1.87 9.89 -7.88
CA LEU A 107 1.17 8.67 -7.44
C LEU A 107 0.62 7.83 -8.60
N LYS A 108 0.99 8.15 -9.83
CA LYS A 108 0.59 7.45 -11.05
C LYS A 108 1.68 7.53 -12.13
N ASP A 109 1.72 6.52 -12.99
CA ASP A 109 2.47 6.58 -14.24
C ASP A 109 1.74 7.48 -15.24
N PRO A 110 2.37 8.46 -15.88
CA PRO A 110 1.70 9.37 -16.80
C PRO A 110 1.01 8.66 -17.97
N ASP A 111 1.54 7.51 -18.40
CA ASP A 111 0.95 6.68 -19.45
C ASP A 111 -0.14 5.74 -18.93
N GLY A 112 -0.32 5.61 -17.60
CA GLY A 112 -1.31 4.74 -16.99
C GLY A 112 -0.90 3.28 -16.87
N LYS A 113 0.40 2.95 -16.88
CA LYS A 113 0.87 1.57 -16.69
C LYS A 113 0.74 1.08 -15.26
N TRP A 114 0.69 2.00 -14.31
CA TRP A 114 0.37 1.78 -12.91
C TRP A 114 -0.21 3.06 -12.30
N PHE A 115 -1.00 2.91 -11.26
CA PHE A 115 -1.51 4.04 -10.48
C PHE A 115 -1.83 3.58 -9.06
N ALA A 116 -1.66 4.50 -8.12
CA ALA A 116 -2.02 4.26 -6.73
C ALA A 116 -3.51 4.03 -6.58
N ILE A 117 -3.86 3.10 -5.71
CA ILE A 117 -5.25 2.84 -5.30
C ILE A 117 -5.48 3.23 -3.84
N HIS A 118 -4.43 3.21 -3.05
CA HIS A 118 -4.35 3.73 -1.69
C HIS A 118 -2.88 3.96 -1.32
N TYR A 119 -2.65 4.66 -0.21
CA TYR A 119 -1.30 4.83 0.34
C TYR A 119 -1.34 4.84 1.86
N GLY A 120 -0.19 4.63 2.49
CA GLY A 120 0.11 4.94 3.87
C GLY A 120 1.17 6.03 3.98
N SER A 121 1.32 6.62 5.14
CA SER A 121 2.40 7.54 5.47
C SER A 121 3.32 6.90 6.49
N LEU A 122 4.64 7.01 6.27
CA LEU A 122 5.60 6.52 7.25
C LEU A 122 5.65 7.45 8.45
N GLY A 123 5.76 6.89 9.65
CA GLY A 123 5.88 7.65 10.89
C GLY A 123 6.27 6.74 12.05
N PHE A 124 5.85 7.09 13.24
CA PHE A 124 6.08 6.29 14.44
C PHE A 124 4.78 5.63 14.87
N PHE A 125 4.79 4.32 14.97
CA PHE A 125 3.80 3.56 15.71
C PHE A 125 4.29 3.43 17.14
N VAL A 126 3.60 4.09 18.08
CA VAL A 126 4.02 4.23 19.48
C VAL A 126 3.06 3.47 20.38
N ASN A 127 3.59 2.59 21.22
CA ASN A 127 2.90 2.05 22.39
C ASN A 127 3.22 2.95 23.59
N VAL A 128 2.30 3.85 23.95
CA VAL A 128 2.49 4.86 24.97
C VAL A 128 2.68 4.24 26.35
N ASP A 129 1.98 3.14 26.64
CA ASP A 129 2.10 2.43 27.91
C ASP A 129 3.49 1.82 28.12
N ALA A 130 4.21 1.53 27.02
CA ALA A 130 5.55 0.95 27.04
C ALA A 130 6.68 2.00 27.12
N LEU A 131 6.36 3.31 27.08
CA LEU A 131 7.38 4.38 27.14
C LEU A 131 7.99 4.57 28.54
N GLY A 132 7.49 3.89 29.57
CA GLY A 132 8.05 4.00 30.92
C GLY A 132 7.97 5.40 31.54
N GLY A 133 7.07 6.24 31.05
CA GLY A 133 6.87 7.63 31.51
C GLY A 133 7.61 8.69 30.68
N ALA A 134 8.34 8.28 29.63
CA ALA A 134 8.85 9.23 28.64
C ALA A 134 7.69 9.84 27.81
N GLU A 135 7.88 11.05 27.31
CA GLU A 135 6.91 11.68 26.42
C GLU A 135 6.85 10.97 25.06
N VAL A 136 5.72 11.09 24.34
CA VAL A 136 5.60 10.59 22.96
C VAL A 136 6.49 11.44 22.05
N PRO A 137 7.50 10.84 21.36
CA PRO A 137 8.41 11.60 20.51
C PRO A 137 7.66 12.19 19.31
N GLN A 138 7.95 13.44 18.95
CA GLN A 138 7.27 14.15 17.87
C GLN A 138 8.14 14.28 16.59
N CYS A 139 9.44 14.08 16.71
CA CYS A 139 10.41 14.34 15.64
C CYS A 139 11.40 13.18 15.53
N PHE A 140 11.97 12.95 14.35
CA PHE A 140 13.09 12.00 14.20
C PHE A 140 14.26 12.36 15.11
N ALA A 141 14.52 13.68 15.31
CA ALA A 141 15.57 14.15 16.18
C ALA A 141 15.37 13.71 17.64
N ASP A 142 14.12 13.60 18.11
CA ASP A 142 13.81 13.19 19.48
C ASP A 142 14.31 11.77 19.78
N LEU A 143 14.21 10.86 18.80
CA LEU A 143 14.55 9.45 19.00
C LEU A 143 16.02 9.19 19.35
N LYS A 144 16.87 10.19 19.18
CA LYS A 144 18.30 10.15 19.58
C LYS A 144 18.52 10.55 21.03
N LYS A 145 17.48 11.05 21.72
CA LYS A 145 17.59 11.44 23.14
C LYS A 145 17.76 10.21 24.04
N PRO A 146 18.52 10.32 25.15
CA PRO A 146 18.79 9.19 26.03
C PRO A 146 17.58 8.50 26.62
N GLU A 147 16.46 9.23 26.82
CA GLU A 147 15.21 8.68 27.35
C GLU A 147 14.59 7.60 26.47
N TYR A 148 14.90 7.56 25.16
CA TYR A 148 14.39 6.55 24.22
C TYR A 148 15.37 5.41 23.98
N ARG A 149 16.42 5.28 24.82
CA ARG A 149 17.41 4.22 24.66
C ARG A 149 16.79 2.83 24.75
N GLY A 150 17.00 1.99 23.71
CA GLY A 150 16.45 0.64 23.63
C GLY A 150 14.95 0.58 23.31
N MET A 151 14.29 1.73 23.04
CA MET A 151 12.85 1.79 22.79
C MET A 151 12.51 1.89 21.29
N VAL A 152 13.47 2.31 20.47
CA VAL A 152 13.24 2.60 19.04
C VAL A 152 13.49 1.35 18.20
N GLY A 153 12.52 1.02 17.35
CA GLY A 153 12.65 -0.04 16.36
C GLY A 153 12.47 0.49 14.94
N TYR A 154 13.16 -0.12 13.99
CA TYR A 154 12.93 0.05 12.56
C TYR A 154 13.35 -1.21 11.82
N LEU A 155 12.65 -1.59 10.76
CA LEU A 155 13.01 -2.75 9.96
C LEU A 155 14.33 -2.48 9.22
N ASP A 156 15.14 -3.52 9.04
CA ASP A 156 16.43 -3.44 8.34
C ASP A 156 16.27 -2.85 6.93
N PRO A 157 16.79 -1.63 6.67
CA PRO A 157 16.60 -0.93 5.40
C PRO A 157 17.23 -1.62 4.19
N SER A 158 18.18 -2.51 4.41
CA SER A 158 18.85 -3.27 3.34
C SER A 158 18.00 -4.43 2.81
N SER A 159 17.03 -4.90 3.60
CA SER A 159 16.25 -6.10 3.30
C SER A 159 14.74 -5.91 3.31
N ALA A 160 14.22 -4.92 4.03
CA ALA A 160 12.79 -4.66 4.16
C ALA A 160 12.39 -3.34 3.50
N PHE A 161 11.33 -3.36 2.67
CA PHE A 161 10.88 -2.15 1.97
C PHE A 161 10.43 -1.04 2.95
N VAL A 162 9.71 -1.38 4.03
CA VAL A 162 9.31 -0.39 5.04
C VAL A 162 10.53 0.23 5.75
N GLY A 163 11.58 -0.55 5.99
CA GLY A 163 12.85 -0.05 6.52
C GLY A 163 13.51 0.92 5.54
N TYR A 164 13.56 0.58 4.25
CA TYR A 164 14.07 1.47 3.22
C TYR A 164 13.23 2.75 3.08
N ALA A 165 11.90 2.63 3.11
CA ALA A 165 11.02 3.81 3.11
C ALA A 165 11.28 4.71 4.34
N GLY A 166 11.56 4.10 5.51
CA GLY A 166 12.00 4.81 6.72
C GLY A 166 13.31 5.56 6.52
N ALA A 167 14.27 4.91 5.88
CA ALA A 167 15.56 5.55 5.56
C ALA A 167 15.39 6.72 4.58
N VAL A 168 14.52 6.58 3.57
CA VAL A 168 14.19 7.68 2.66
C VAL A 168 13.52 8.83 3.40
N ALA A 169 12.56 8.54 4.29
CA ALA A 169 11.90 9.57 5.10
C ALA A 169 12.90 10.36 5.95
N VAL A 170 13.76 9.65 6.70
CA VAL A 170 14.84 10.26 7.47
C VAL A 170 15.76 11.09 6.59
N ASN A 171 16.17 10.54 5.45
CA ASN A 171 17.07 11.23 4.53
C ASN A 171 16.51 12.57 4.05
N MET A 172 15.25 12.57 3.60
CA MET A 172 14.55 13.77 3.15
C MET A 172 14.36 14.79 4.31
N ALA A 173 13.98 14.28 5.49
CA ALA A 173 13.79 15.09 6.69
C ALA A 173 15.06 15.87 7.11
N PHE A 174 16.24 15.29 6.87
CA PHE A 174 17.53 15.92 7.19
C PHE A 174 18.26 16.53 5.97
N GLY A 175 17.53 16.83 4.90
CA GLY A 175 18.03 17.59 3.75
C GLY A 175 18.80 16.77 2.71
N GLY A 176 18.71 15.45 2.77
CA GLY A 176 19.17 14.58 1.69
C GLY A 176 18.19 14.48 0.54
N ASP A 177 18.56 13.74 -0.48
CA ASP A 177 17.72 13.41 -1.63
C ASP A 177 18.02 11.96 -2.09
N LEU A 178 17.40 11.52 -3.19
CA LEU A 178 17.58 10.16 -3.70
C LEU A 178 18.92 9.92 -4.44
N ASP A 179 19.77 10.95 -4.58
CA ASP A 179 21.15 10.83 -5.03
C ASP A 179 22.16 10.88 -3.89
N ASN A 180 21.76 11.44 -2.73
CA ASN A 180 22.60 11.60 -1.56
C ASN A 180 21.91 11.11 -0.28
N PHE A 181 22.38 9.98 0.24
CA PHE A 181 21.91 9.37 1.47
C PHE A 181 22.83 9.61 2.68
N ASP A 182 23.80 10.53 2.60
CA ASP A 182 24.68 10.85 3.73
C ASP A 182 23.91 11.28 4.99
N PRO A 183 22.82 12.09 4.89
CA PRO A 183 22.02 12.43 6.06
C PRO A 183 21.39 11.20 6.75
N ALA A 184 20.87 10.24 5.98
CA ALA A 184 20.32 9.01 6.55
C ALA A 184 21.40 8.16 7.24
N ILE A 185 22.55 7.94 6.58
CA ILE A 185 23.68 7.19 7.15
C ILE A 185 24.13 7.84 8.46
N LYS A 186 24.28 9.17 8.46
CA LYS A 186 24.63 9.92 9.68
C LYS A 186 23.59 9.72 10.79
N TYR A 187 22.31 9.85 10.46
CA TYR A 187 21.22 9.69 11.43
C TYR A 187 21.21 8.30 12.05
N PHE A 188 21.32 7.24 11.25
CA PHE A 188 21.31 5.86 11.78
C PHE A 188 22.54 5.55 12.63
N ASN A 189 23.70 6.12 12.32
CA ASN A 189 24.88 6.02 13.19
C ASN A 189 24.67 6.73 14.55
N GLU A 190 24.05 7.92 14.53
CA GLU A 190 23.70 8.63 15.78
C GLU A 190 22.61 7.87 16.56
N LEU A 191 21.61 7.30 15.88
CA LEU A 191 20.57 6.50 16.52
C LEU A 191 21.12 5.18 17.10
N ALA A 192 22.17 4.61 16.50
CA ALA A 192 22.82 3.39 16.98
C ALA A 192 23.36 3.54 18.43
N GLU A 193 23.74 4.75 18.83
CA GLU A 193 24.13 5.06 20.21
C GLU A 193 22.99 4.81 21.22
N ASN A 194 21.73 4.89 20.77
CA ASN A 194 20.54 4.58 21.57
C ASN A 194 20.12 3.10 21.50
N SER A 195 20.96 2.22 20.95
CA SER A 195 20.74 0.77 20.91
C SER A 195 19.37 0.40 20.30
N PRO A 196 19.06 0.80 19.06
CA PRO A 196 17.78 0.51 18.43
C PRO A 196 17.60 -1.00 18.19
N ILE A 197 16.35 -1.41 18.10
CA ILE A 197 15.95 -2.78 17.75
C ILE A 197 15.75 -2.85 16.23
N VAL A 198 16.54 -3.69 15.53
CA VAL A 198 16.49 -3.79 14.05
C VAL A 198 16.03 -5.17 13.61
N PRO A 199 14.71 -5.47 13.61
CA PRO A 199 14.18 -6.74 13.15
C PRO A 199 14.22 -6.84 11.62
N LYS A 200 14.26 -8.08 11.12
CA LYS A 200 14.25 -8.38 9.68
C LYS A 200 12.85 -8.55 9.09
N GLN A 201 11.83 -8.61 9.94
CA GLN A 201 10.43 -8.86 9.54
C GLN A 201 9.48 -7.95 10.31
N THR A 202 8.25 -7.86 9.81
CA THR A 202 7.14 -7.11 10.39
C THR A 202 7.07 -7.25 11.90
N SER A 203 6.94 -6.13 12.58
CA SER A 203 7.06 -6.04 14.03
C SER A 203 5.81 -5.48 14.73
N TYR A 204 4.64 -5.48 14.05
CA TYR A 204 3.36 -5.02 14.62
C TYR A 204 3.09 -5.63 16.00
N ALA A 205 3.11 -6.97 16.10
CA ALA A 205 2.85 -7.68 17.37
C ALA A 205 3.86 -7.32 18.47
N ARG A 206 5.10 -6.95 18.12
CA ARG A 206 6.12 -6.52 19.08
C ARG A 206 5.86 -5.11 19.63
N VAL A 207 5.18 -4.25 18.86
CA VAL A 207 4.70 -2.97 19.38
C VAL A 207 3.50 -3.19 20.29
N VAL A 208 2.54 -4.02 19.87
CA VAL A 208 1.35 -4.34 20.67
C VAL A 208 1.75 -4.93 22.03
N SER A 209 2.74 -5.84 22.06
CA SER A 209 3.26 -6.42 23.30
C SER A 209 4.15 -5.48 24.14
N GLY A 210 4.50 -4.30 23.64
CA GLY A 210 5.41 -3.36 24.30
C GLY A 210 6.89 -3.73 24.19
N GLU A 211 7.27 -4.76 23.44
CA GLU A 211 8.67 -5.14 23.22
C GLU A 211 9.43 -4.07 22.41
N ILE A 212 8.75 -3.41 21.46
CA ILE A 212 9.24 -2.25 20.72
C ILE A 212 8.31 -1.09 21.00
N PRO A 213 8.62 -0.19 21.94
CA PRO A 213 7.74 0.94 22.28
C PRO A 213 7.49 1.91 21.13
N ILE A 214 8.47 2.14 20.24
CA ILE A 214 8.40 3.08 19.14
C ILE A 214 8.92 2.38 17.88
N LEU A 215 8.07 2.20 16.87
CA LEU A 215 8.46 1.55 15.61
C LEU A 215 8.29 2.51 14.43
N PHE A 216 9.29 2.58 13.55
CA PHE A 216 9.09 3.17 12.22
C PHE A 216 8.16 2.26 11.43
N ASP A 217 6.94 2.72 11.22
CA ASP A 217 5.91 1.96 10.51
C ASP A 217 4.90 2.89 9.85
N TYR A 218 3.94 2.33 9.15
CA TYR A 218 2.91 3.08 8.48
C TYR A 218 1.79 3.49 9.44
N ASP A 219 1.15 4.61 9.11
CA ASP A 219 -0.01 5.16 9.82
C ASP A 219 -1.14 4.14 9.99
N PHE A 220 -1.47 3.36 8.95
CA PHE A 220 -2.54 2.38 9.01
C PHE A 220 -2.29 1.25 10.03
N ASN A 221 -1.03 0.84 10.24
CA ASN A 221 -0.68 -0.10 11.30
C ASN A 221 -0.85 0.52 12.70
N ALA A 222 -0.43 1.77 12.86
CA ALA A 222 -0.60 2.48 14.12
C ALA A 222 -2.08 2.75 14.44
N TYR A 223 -2.89 3.12 13.45
CA TYR A 223 -4.34 3.26 13.63
C TYR A 223 -5.03 1.94 13.92
N ARG A 224 -4.59 0.85 13.29
CA ARG A 224 -5.08 -0.47 13.66
C ARG A 224 -4.79 -0.77 15.13
N GLY A 225 -3.57 -0.53 15.61
CA GLY A 225 -3.23 -0.62 17.02
C GLY A 225 -4.15 0.23 17.89
N LYS A 226 -4.33 1.49 17.52
CA LYS A 226 -5.12 2.46 18.29
C LYS A 226 -6.60 2.11 18.40
N TYR A 227 -7.19 1.50 17.38
CA TYR A 227 -8.65 1.31 17.30
C TYR A 227 -9.11 -0.14 17.43
N GLU A 228 -8.21 -1.11 17.30
CA GLU A 228 -8.57 -2.54 17.31
C GLU A 228 -7.90 -3.34 18.42
N GLU A 229 -6.82 -2.82 19.04
CA GLU A 229 -6.11 -3.50 20.11
C GLU A 229 -6.40 -2.87 21.46
N ASP A 230 -6.26 -3.65 22.54
CA ASP A 230 -6.30 -3.16 23.91
C ASP A 230 -4.95 -2.48 24.25
N GLY A 231 -4.98 -1.18 24.57
CA GLY A 231 -3.79 -0.41 24.92
C GLY A 231 -3.85 1.03 24.44
N ASN A 232 -2.83 1.80 24.80
CA ASN A 232 -2.71 3.20 24.41
C ASN A 232 -1.69 3.34 23.28
N PHE A 233 -2.18 3.42 22.04
CA PHE A 233 -1.34 3.51 20.86
C PHE A 233 -1.55 4.84 20.14
N GLU A 234 -0.45 5.38 19.61
CA GLU A 234 -0.45 6.60 18.82
C GLU A 234 0.30 6.46 17.51
N PHE A 235 -0.17 7.19 16.49
CA PHE A 235 0.58 7.47 15.29
C PHE A 235 1.16 8.88 15.37
N VAL A 236 2.46 9.00 15.14
CA VAL A 236 3.13 10.29 15.02
C VAL A 236 3.74 10.44 13.64
N LEU A 237 3.30 11.46 12.91
CA LEU A 237 3.96 11.89 11.69
C LEU A 237 5.09 12.86 12.09
N PRO A 238 6.38 12.53 11.85
CA PRO A 238 7.51 13.30 12.32
C PRO A 238 7.45 14.78 11.93
N CYS A 239 7.85 15.65 12.84
CA CYS A 239 7.78 17.12 12.67
C CYS A 239 8.65 17.61 11.50
N GLU A 240 9.75 16.93 11.19
CA GLU A 240 10.63 17.25 10.06
C GLU A 240 10.04 16.84 8.72
N GLY A 241 8.97 16.05 8.73
CA GLY A 241 8.32 15.50 7.54
C GLY A 241 8.57 14.02 7.33
N SER A 242 7.91 13.44 6.34
CA SER A 242 8.00 12.03 6.00
C SER A 242 7.62 11.78 4.54
N VAL A 243 7.45 10.50 4.17
CA VAL A 243 7.10 10.09 2.82
C VAL A 243 5.80 9.29 2.79
N ARG A 244 5.06 9.47 1.69
CA ARG A 244 3.92 8.61 1.34
C ARG A 244 4.43 7.34 0.69
N VAL A 245 3.75 6.24 0.97
CA VAL A 245 4.09 4.93 0.42
C VAL A 245 2.87 4.37 -0.30
N PRO A 246 2.78 4.57 -1.62
CA PRO A 246 1.64 4.10 -2.38
C PRO A 246 1.71 2.61 -2.68
N TYR A 247 0.53 2.00 -2.66
CA TYR A 247 0.24 0.71 -3.24
C TYR A 247 -0.52 0.92 -4.53
N VAL A 248 -0.14 0.20 -5.57
CA VAL A 248 -0.59 0.47 -6.92
C VAL A 248 -1.18 -0.76 -7.59
N MET A 249 -2.02 -0.51 -8.58
CA MET A 249 -2.51 -1.55 -9.48
C MET A 249 -2.11 -1.26 -10.93
N SER A 250 -2.15 -2.34 -11.72
CA SER A 250 -1.95 -2.30 -13.16
C SER A 250 -2.95 -3.21 -13.86
N LEU A 251 -3.32 -2.84 -15.07
CA LEU A 251 -3.92 -3.75 -16.04
C LEU A 251 -2.82 -4.65 -16.60
N VAL A 252 -2.99 -5.96 -16.55
CA VAL A 252 -2.00 -6.92 -17.07
C VAL A 252 -2.00 -6.88 -18.59
N ASN A 253 -0.80 -6.81 -19.15
CA ASN A 253 -0.65 -6.78 -20.61
C ASN A 253 -1.07 -8.11 -21.23
N ASN A 254 -1.99 -8.07 -22.20
CA ASN A 254 -2.61 -9.24 -22.85
C ASN A 254 -3.30 -10.21 -21.85
N GLY A 255 -3.81 -9.71 -20.72
CA GLY A 255 -4.66 -10.49 -19.83
C GLY A 255 -5.86 -11.09 -20.57
N PRO A 256 -6.40 -12.23 -20.09
CA PRO A 256 -7.48 -12.93 -20.80
C PRO A 256 -8.79 -12.14 -20.90
N ASN A 257 -9.10 -11.30 -19.88
CA ASN A 257 -10.34 -10.53 -19.77
C ASN A 257 -10.09 -9.04 -19.57
N PRO A 258 -9.45 -8.33 -20.53
CA PRO A 258 -9.00 -6.94 -20.31
C PRO A 258 -10.14 -5.98 -20.04
N GLU A 259 -11.33 -6.19 -20.60
CA GLU A 259 -12.48 -5.32 -20.34
C GLU A 259 -13.03 -5.49 -18.91
N LEU A 260 -12.99 -6.70 -18.36
CA LEU A 260 -13.34 -6.93 -16.95
C LEU A 260 -12.29 -6.30 -16.04
N GLY A 261 -11.01 -6.48 -16.33
CA GLY A 261 -9.92 -5.81 -15.62
C GLY A 261 -10.08 -4.28 -15.58
N LYS A 262 -10.47 -3.65 -16.69
CA LYS A 262 -10.76 -2.21 -16.74
C LYS A 262 -11.93 -1.81 -15.84
N ARG A 263 -13.05 -2.55 -15.90
CA ARG A 263 -14.22 -2.31 -15.03
C ARG A 263 -13.86 -2.43 -13.55
N VAL A 264 -13.04 -3.40 -13.17
CA VAL A 264 -12.51 -3.55 -11.81
C VAL A 264 -11.71 -2.32 -11.40
N LEU A 265 -10.76 -1.87 -12.24
CA LEU A 265 -9.93 -0.70 -11.95
C LEU A 265 -10.74 0.60 -11.87
N ASP A 266 -11.77 0.76 -12.72
CA ASP A 266 -12.72 1.88 -12.64
C ASP A 266 -13.50 1.88 -11.33
N PHE A 267 -13.98 0.71 -10.89
CA PHE A 267 -14.70 0.57 -9.62
C PHE A 267 -13.80 0.90 -8.42
N ILE A 268 -12.56 0.37 -8.41
CA ILE A 268 -11.60 0.63 -7.33
C ILE A 268 -11.30 2.13 -7.19
N LEU A 269 -11.24 2.89 -8.30
CA LEU A 269 -11.06 4.34 -8.27
C LEU A 269 -12.36 5.14 -8.11
N SER A 270 -13.54 4.51 -8.08
CA SER A 270 -14.79 5.19 -7.76
C SER A 270 -14.78 5.74 -6.33
N ASP A 271 -15.70 6.65 -5.98
CA ASP A 271 -15.82 7.15 -4.61
C ASP A 271 -16.09 6.01 -3.62
N LYS A 272 -16.94 5.06 -4.00
CA LYS A 272 -17.25 3.88 -3.19
C LYS A 272 -16.03 2.98 -3.00
N GLY A 273 -15.30 2.67 -4.08
CA GLY A 273 -14.08 1.87 -4.00
C GLY A 273 -13.02 2.53 -3.14
N GLN A 274 -12.80 3.83 -3.30
CA GLN A 274 -11.81 4.55 -2.51
C GLN A 274 -12.16 4.63 -1.01
N ALA A 275 -13.45 4.75 -0.68
CA ALA A 275 -13.90 4.77 0.72
C ALA A 275 -13.66 3.43 1.43
N ILE A 276 -13.70 2.29 0.72
CA ILE A 276 -13.48 0.96 1.33
C ILE A 276 -12.09 0.86 1.97
N TRP A 277 -11.05 1.45 1.37
CA TRP A 277 -9.69 1.38 1.91
C TRP A 277 -9.56 1.98 3.31
N THR A 278 -10.44 2.91 3.68
CA THR A 278 -10.43 3.53 5.00
C THR A 278 -10.88 2.58 6.13
N ASN A 279 -11.53 1.47 5.81
CA ASN A 279 -11.84 0.42 6.78
C ASN A 279 -10.56 -0.20 7.38
N ALA A 280 -9.49 -0.27 6.58
CA ALA A 280 -8.16 -0.69 7.03
C ALA A 280 -7.23 0.50 7.30
N TYR A 281 -7.78 1.68 7.55
CA TYR A 281 -7.07 2.93 7.84
C TYR A 281 -6.09 3.39 6.75
N LEU A 282 -6.27 2.91 5.53
CA LEU A 282 -5.47 3.36 4.38
C LEU A 282 -6.03 4.66 3.81
N GLN A 283 -5.13 5.52 3.34
CA GLN A 283 -5.50 6.77 2.70
C GLN A 283 -5.96 6.51 1.26
N PRO A 284 -7.11 7.05 0.84
CA PRO A 284 -7.53 7.00 -0.56
C PRO A 284 -6.49 7.65 -1.49
N ALA A 285 -6.28 7.07 -2.68
CA ALA A 285 -5.29 7.58 -3.63
C ALA A 285 -5.67 8.91 -4.27
N ARG A 286 -6.92 9.30 -4.21
CA ARG A 286 -7.48 10.57 -4.70
C ARG A 286 -8.42 11.17 -3.65
N PRO A 287 -8.73 12.46 -3.72
CA PRO A 287 -9.69 13.09 -2.81
C PRO A 287 -11.07 12.42 -2.91
N VAL A 288 -11.60 12.02 -1.77
CA VAL A 288 -12.99 11.54 -1.61
C VAL A 288 -13.57 12.11 -0.33
N GLU A 289 -14.87 12.36 -0.32
CA GLU A 289 -15.58 12.75 0.88
C GLU A 289 -15.77 11.52 1.76
N LEU A 290 -15.25 11.57 2.99
CA LEU A 290 -15.41 10.50 3.97
C LEU A 290 -16.45 10.90 5.01
N PRO A 291 -17.24 9.94 5.54
CA PRO A 291 -18.07 10.17 6.71
C PRO A 291 -17.26 10.79 7.86
N ALA A 292 -17.87 11.70 8.63
CA ALA A 292 -17.17 12.45 9.67
C ALA A 292 -16.54 11.55 10.75
N ASP A 293 -17.19 10.45 11.11
CA ASP A 293 -16.69 9.45 12.07
C ASP A 293 -15.50 8.65 11.52
N VAL A 294 -15.43 8.45 10.22
CA VAL A 294 -14.28 7.84 9.54
C VAL A 294 -13.12 8.83 9.47
N ALA A 295 -13.40 10.06 9.01
CA ALA A 295 -12.38 11.11 8.91
C ALA A 295 -11.72 11.43 10.26
N ALA A 296 -12.50 11.38 11.36
CA ALA A 296 -12.00 11.61 12.72
C ALA A 296 -10.99 10.57 13.24
N LYS A 297 -10.86 9.43 12.55
CA LYS A 297 -9.87 8.39 12.91
C LYS A 297 -8.46 8.73 12.44
N PHE A 298 -8.34 9.63 11.49
CA PHE A 298 -7.05 10.04 10.92
C PHE A 298 -6.52 11.31 11.58
N LEU A 299 -5.23 11.59 11.42
CA LEU A 299 -4.70 12.91 11.72
C LEU A 299 -5.39 13.99 10.85
N PRO A 300 -5.39 15.25 11.27
CA PRO A 300 -5.86 16.34 10.43
C PRO A 300 -5.15 16.33 9.05
N ALA A 301 -5.90 16.64 7.99
CA ALA A 301 -5.35 16.65 6.63
C ALA A 301 -4.10 17.56 6.49
N SER A 302 -4.05 18.66 7.23
CA SER A 302 -2.89 19.57 7.30
C SER A 302 -1.62 18.89 7.81
N ASP A 303 -1.74 17.89 8.68
CA ASP A 303 -0.58 17.15 9.17
C ASP A 303 0.03 16.27 8.08
N TYR A 304 -0.82 15.67 7.23
CA TYR A 304 -0.36 14.87 6.11
C TYR A 304 0.34 15.66 4.99
N GLU A 305 0.26 16.99 4.99
CA GLU A 305 1.05 17.84 4.07
C GLU A 305 2.56 17.65 4.26
N ARG A 306 3.00 17.21 5.47
CA ARG A 306 4.39 16.88 5.75
C ARG A 306 4.84 15.52 5.17
N ALA A 307 3.90 14.66 4.80
CA ALA A 307 4.20 13.40 4.10
C ALA A 307 4.17 13.62 2.59
N VAL A 308 5.33 13.62 1.95
CA VAL A 308 5.47 13.94 0.53
C VAL A 308 5.58 12.69 -0.33
N ALA A 309 5.14 12.78 -1.58
CA ALA A 309 5.50 11.82 -2.61
C ALA A 309 6.94 12.08 -3.06
N VAL A 310 7.68 11.03 -3.36
CA VAL A 310 9.04 11.11 -3.91
C VAL A 310 9.05 10.59 -5.36
N ASP A 311 10.15 10.79 -6.08
CA ASP A 311 10.36 10.08 -7.35
C ASP A 311 10.58 8.58 -7.07
N TYR A 312 9.50 7.80 -7.11
CA TYR A 312 9.55 6.37 -6.79
C TYR A 312 10.39 5.55 -7.78
N ALA A 313 10.54 6.03 -9.03
CA ALA A 313 11.42 5.38 -10.01
C ALA A 313 12.89 5.58 -9.64
N LYS A 314 13.24 6.77 -9.16
CA LYS A 314 14.56 7.07 -8.63
C LYS A 314 14.81 6.35 -7.30
N MET A 315 13.81 6.34 -6.41
CA MET A 315 13.84 5.60 -5.14
C MET A 315 14.11 4.11 -5.38
N GLU A 316 13.45 3.49 -6.36
CA GLU A 316 13.68 2.08 -6.72
C GLU A 316 15.13 1.82 -7.17
N LYS A 317 15.68 2.70 -8.00
CA LYS A 317 17.07 2.58 -8.49
C LYS A 317 18.11 2.76 -7.39
N ALA A 318 17.84 3.66 -6.44
CA ALA A 318 18.77 3.97 -5.35
C ALA A 318 18.80 2.88 -4.25
N GLN A 319 17.77 2.03 -4.16
CA GLN A 319 17.59 1.08 -3.05
C GLN A 319 18.77 0.15 -2.83
N ALA A 320 19.29 -0.48 -3.89
CA ALA A 320 20.40 -1.43 -3.77
C ALA A 320 21.68 -0.76 -3.26
N GLY A 321 22.05 0.38 -3.85
CA GLY A 321 23.25 1.13 -3.44
C GLY A 321 23.15 1.68 -2.02
N PHE A 322 21.96 2.15 -1.62
CA PHE A 322 21.74 2.55 -0.24
C PHE A 322 21.88 1.35 0.73
N GLY A 323 21.29 0.19 0.39
CA GLY A 323 21.38 -1.02 1.22
C GLY A 323 22.82 -1.46 1.46
N GLU A 324 23.68 -1.43 0.44
CA GLU A 324 25.12 -1.73 0.56
C GLU A 324 25.83 -0.73 1.48
N ARG A 325 25.55 0.56 1.34
CA ARG A 325 26.08 1.62 2.19
C ARG A 325 25.63 1.45 3.64
N TYR A 326 24.33 1.18 3.87
CA TYR A 326 23.78 0.96 5.20
C TYR A 326 24.52 -0.18 5.92
N LEU A 327 24.69 -1.33 5.25
CA LEU A 327 25.38 -2.49 5.83
C LEU A 327 26.87 -2.25 6.12
N SER A 328 27.52 -1.38 5.37
CA SER A 328 28.97 -1.12 5.52
C SER A 328 29.30 0.08 6.42
N GLU A 329 28.43 1.09 6.48
CA GLU A 329 28.69 2.39 7.10
C GLU A 329 27.93 2.60 8.43
N VAL A 330 26.78 1.93 8.65
CA VAL A 330 26.02 2.02 9.91
C VAL A 330 26.53 0.92 10.87
N LYS A 331 26.90 1.32 12.10
CA LYS A 331 27.59 0.46 13.09
C LYS A 331 26.75 0.23 14.34
#